data_bfbc65e114514722ef108b6f5c201870
#
_entry.id   bfbc65e114514722ef108b6f5c201870
#
_cell.length_a   1.000
_cell.length_b   1.000
_cell.length_c   1.000
_cell.angle_alpha   90.00
_cell.angle_beta   90.00
_cell.angle_gamma   90.00
#
_symmetry.space_group_name_H-M   'P 1'
#
loop_
_entity.id
_entity.type
_entity.pdbx_description
1 polymer ?
#
loop_
_entity_poly.entity_id
_entity_poly.type
_entity_poly.pdbx_seq_one_letter_code
_entity_poly.pdbx_strand_id
1 'polypeptide(L)'
;MLPGRCRKAIVISALPIMQMGLKGAIKTHFPDYELTYCRSVEELTILQLRHTDLVVADLTGDSANPRAVCEQFYTLLTQYRDIHWVFLVSRVFYPQAVELLMCPASSLLSDAEPIESLVNVIHMGNMRAERISKTLLFPPVIPERVDHSVRSIILTLSERKVLRLLGKGWGINQIAMLLNKSNKTISAQKNSAMRRLSIHSNAEMYAWINSSQGARELNLPSVGGETTEWKTESSKEMSHW
;
A
#
# COMPACT_ATOMS: atom_id res chain seq x y z
N MET A 1 32.37 -25.97 -19.20
CA MET A 1 31.45 -24.98 -18.56
C MET A 1 30.08 -25.15 -19.19
N LEU A 2 29.13 -25.64 -18.44
CA LEU A 2 27.74 -25.67 -18.91
C LEU A 2 27.27 -24.20 -19.07
N PRO A 3 26.56 -23.82 -20.15
CA PRO A 3 26.05 -22.49 -20.30
C PRO A 3 25.13 -22.21 -19.11
N GLY A 4 25.45 -21.15 -18.35
CA GLY A 4 24.63 -20.71 -17.22
C GLY A 4 23.21 -20.50 -17.69
N ARG A 5 22.23 -20.99 -16.93
CA ARG A 5 20.80 -20.77 -17.22
C ARG A 5 20.56 -19.26 -17.32
N CYS A 6 20.14 -18.79 -18.49
CA CYS A 6 19.76 -17.41 -18.68
C CYS A 6 18.59 -17.10 -17.74
N ARG A 7 18.77 -16.18 -16.81
CA ARG A 7 17.73 -15.74 -15.86
C ARG A 7 16.81 -14.73 -16.55
N LYS A 8 15.54 -14.73 -16.20
CA LYS A 8 14.57 -13.80 -16.77
C LYS A 8 14.06 -12.84 -15.71
N ALA A 9 14.05 -11.56 -16.06
CA ALA A 9 13.49 -10.53 -15.20
C ALA A 9 12.46 -9.67 -15.94
N ILE A 10 11.43 -9.26 -15.21
CA ILE A 10 10.40 -8.36 -15.70
C ILE A 10 10.50 -7.05 -14.92
N VAL A 11 10.49 -5.94 -15.64
CA VAL A 11 10.41 -4.59 -15.08
C VAL A 11 9.03 -4.02 -15.40
N ILE A 12 8.27 -3.64 -14.37
CA ILE A 12 6.94 -3.06 -14.49
C ILE A 12 7.00 -1.62 -14.04
N SER A 13 6.79 -0.68 -14.94
CA SER A 13 6.67 0.74 -14.64
C SER A 13 5.91 1.46 -15.73
N ALA A 14 4.99 2.33 -15.35
CA ALA A 14 4.29 3.22 -16.27
C ALA A 14 5.20 4.34 -16.83
N LEU A 15 6.32 4.63 -16.15
CA LEU A 15 7.24 5.71 -16.45
C LEU A 15 8.40 5.22 -17.33
N PRO A 16 8.54 5.68 -18.60
CA PRO A 16 9.64 5.26 -19.48
C PRO A 16 11.03 5.55 -18.92
N ILE A 17 11.18 6.68 -18.22
CA ILE A 17 12.47 7.04 -17.60
C ILE A 17 12.86 6.06 -16.48
N MET A 18 11.89 5.58 -15.70
CA MET A 18 12.12 4.58 -14.66
C MET A 18 12.50 3.23 -15.29
N GLN A 19 11.79 2.82 -16.36
CA GLN A 19 12.15 1.61 -17.11
C GLN A 19 13.58 1.68 -17.64
N MET A 20 14.00 2.82 -18.20
CA MET A 20 15.38 3.02 -18.70
C MET A 20 16.41 2.99 -17.57
N GLY A 21 16.15 3.65 -16.45
CA GLY A 21 17.02 3.62 -15.27
C GLY A 21 17.21 2.22 -14.70
N LEU A 22 16.11 1.49 -14.49
CA LEU A 22 16.13 0.11 -14.01
C LEU A 22 16.82 -0.83 -15.01
N LYS A 23 16.60 -0.62 -16.31
CA LYS A 23 17.32 -1.36 -17.37
C LYS A 23 18.82 -1.17 -17.26
N GLY A 24 19.28 0.08 -17.14
CA GLY A 24 20.70 0.40 -17.00
C GLY A 24 21.30 -0.28 -15.77
N ALA A 25 20.65 -0.12 -14.62
CA ALA A 25 21.12 -0.72 -13.37
C ALA A 25 21.20 -2.26 -13.43
N ILE A 26 20.12 -2.92 -13.87
CA ILE A 26 20.09 -4.38 -13.92
C ILE A 26 21.10 -4.92 -14.95
N LYS A 27 21.19 -4.34 -16.13
CA LYS A 27 22.15 -4.81 -17.15
C LYS A 27 23.59 -4.62 -16.75
N THR A 28 23.90 -3.55 -16.02
CA THR A 28 25.28 -3.29 -15.55
C THR A 28 25.72 -4.28 -14.48
N HIS A 29 24.83 -4.60 -13.54
CA HIS A 29 25.19 -5.43 -12.39
C HIS A 29 24.83 -6.91 -12.56
N PHE A 30 23.88 -7.22 -13.44
CA PHE A 30 23.36 -8.57 -13.68
C PHE A 30 23.20 -8.83 -15.18
N PRO A 31 24.31 -8.95 -15.93
CA PRO A 31 24.29 -9.14 -17.38
C PRO A 31 23.60 -10.44 -17.84
N ASP A 32 23.49 -11.43 -16.94
CA ASP A 32 22.87 -12.72 -17.21
C ASP A 32 21.33 -12.68 -17.23
N TYR A 33 20.71 -11.53 -16.87
CA TYR A 33 19.28 -11.38 -16.94
C TYR A 33 18.79 -10.92 -18.32
N GLU A 34 17.89 -11.70 -18.90
CA GLU A 34 17.06 -11.29 -20.03
C GLU A 34 15.89 -10.45 -19.48
N LEU A 35 15.77 -9.18 -19.95
CA LEU A 35 14.81 -8.22 -19.42
C LEU A 35 13.60 -8.08 -20.34
N THR A 36 12.41 -8.20 -19.75
CA THR A 36 11.12 -7.83 -20.36
C THR A 36 10.57 -6.61 -19.65
N TYR A 37 9.86 -5.74 -20.38
CA TYR A 37 9.29 -4.51 -19.86
C TYR A 37 7.78 -4.52 -20.03
N CYS A 38 7.07 -4.16 -18.99
CA CYS A 38 5.62 -3.97 -18.98
C CYS A 38 5.30 -2.59 -18.39
N ARG A 39 4.23 -1.97 -18.84
CA ARG A 39 3.76 -0.71 -18.27
C ARG A 39 2.86 -0.91 -17.06
N SER A 40 2.15 -2.04 -17.02
CA SER A 40 1.22 -2.36 -15.96
C SER A 40 1.15 -3.88 -15.74
N VAL A 41 0.46 -4.28 -14.68
CA VAL A 41 0.25 -5.69 -14.31
C VAL A 41 -0.58 -6.43 -15.38
N GLU A 42 -1.50 -5.74 -16.03
CA GLU A 42 -2.40 -6.30 -17.05
C GLU A 42 -1.67 -6.77 -18.32
N GLU A 43 -0.47 -6.24 -18.56
CA GLU A 43 0.38 -6.67 -19.68
C GLU A 43 1.11 -8.00 -19.42
N LEU A 44 1.09 -8.48 -18.16
CA LEU A 44 1.76 -9.73 -17.80
C LEU A 44 0.99 -10.94 -18.33
N THR A 45 1.73 -11.85 -18.93
CA THR A 45 1.19 -13.15 -19.35
C THR A 45 1.62 -14.28 -18.42
N ILE A 46 0.80 -15.31 -18.29
CA ILE A 46 1.10 -16.51 -17.51
C ILE A 46 2.40 -17.16 -17.98
N LEU A 47 2.66 -17.17 -19.28
CA LEU A 47 3.87 -17.76 -19.86
C LEU A 47 5.13 -16.97 -19.46
N GLN A 48 5.07 -15.65 -19.42
CA GLN A 48 6.17 -14.81 -18.93
C GLN A 48 6.48 -15.14 -17.46
N LEU A 49 5.45 -15.12 -16.59
CA LEU A 49 5.61 -15.34 -15.16
C LEU A 49 6.18 -16.73 -14.83
N ARG A 50 5.78 -17.78 -15.55
CA ARG A 50 6.29 -19.14 -15.32
C ARG A 50 7.80 -19.32 -15.54
N HIS A 51 8.42 -18.43 -16.31
CA HIS A 51 9.84 -18.49 -16.65
C HIS A 51 10.63 -17.32 -16.08
N THR A 52 10.03 -16.55 -15.18
CA THR A 52 10.64 -15.35 -14.58
C THR A 52 11.22 -15.67 -13.22
N ASP A 53 12.47 -15.23 -13.00
CA ASP A 53 13.16 -15.38 -11.71
C ASP A 53 13.02 -14.11 -10.85
N LEU A 54 12.85 -12.93 -11.48
CA LEU A 54 12.81 -11.63 -10.81
C LEU A 54 11.73 -10.74 -11.42
N VAL A 55 10.96 -10.08 -10.58
CA VAL A 55 10.08 -8.97 -10.97
C VAL A 55 10.45 -7.72 -10.19
N VAL A 56 10.72 -6.62 -10.89
CA VAL A 56 10.90 -5.30 -10.28
C VAL A 56 9.69 -4.45 -10.66
N ALA A 57 8.87 -4.12 -9.69
CA ALA A 57 7.63 -3.36 -9.89
C ALA A 57 7.75 -1.96 -9.26
N ASP A 58 7.48 -0.95 -10.06
CA ASP A 58 7.48 0.45 -9.68
C ASP A 58 6.08 0.87 -9.21
N LEU A 59 5.97 1.17 -7.92
CA LEU A 59 4.78 1.69 -7.25
C LEU A 59 5.00 3.15 -6.80
N THR A 60 5.67 3.94 -7.64
CA THR A 60 5.99 5.35 -7.35
C THR A 60 5.05 6.32 -8.04
N GLY A 61 4.33 5.85 -9.05
CA GLY A 61 3.37 6.65 -9.82
C GLY A 61 2.13 7.06 -9.01
N ASP A 62 1.46 8.11 -9.48
CA ASP A 62 0.17 8.49 -8.92
C ASP A 62 -0.89 7.42 -9.22
N SER A 63 -1.56 6.96 -8.19
CA SER A 63 -2.70 6.06 -8.30
C SER A 63 -3.87 6.58 -7.49
N ALA A 64 -5.02 6.64 -8.11
CA ALA A 64 -6.27 6.96 -7.42
C ALA A 64 -6.65 5.89 -6.38
N ASN A 65 -6.18 4.65 -6.56
CA ASN A 65 -6.46 3.55 -5.67
C ASN A 65 -5.22 2.67 -5.43
N PRO A 66 -4.28 3.08 -4.55
CA PRO A 66 -3.07 2.30 -4.23
C PRO A 66 -3.38 0.89 -3.73
N ARG A 67 -4.50 0.70 -3.03
CA ARG A 67 -4.89 -0.61 -2.51
C ARG A 67 -5.23 -1.59 -3.63
N ALA A 68 -6.01 -1.17 -4.62
CA ALA A 68 -6.36 -2.05 -5.75
C ALA A 68 -5.12 -2.51 -6.52
N VAL A 69 -4.15 -1.61 -6.71
CA VAL A 69 -2.86 -1.97 -7.33
C VAL A 69 -2.12 -3.01 -6.50
N CYS A 70 -2.03 -2.83 -5.19
CA CYS A 70 -1.39 -3.80 -4.31
C CYS A 70 -2.14 -5.15 -4.28
N GLU A 71 -3.48 -5.17 -4.35
CA GLU A 71 -4.29 -6.40 -4.40
C GLU A 71 -4.04 -7.20 -5.69
N GLN A 72 -3.84 -6.52 -6.83
CA GLN A 72 -3.46 -7.19 -8.08
C GLN A 72 -2.11 -7.89 -7.94
N PHE A 73 -1.09 -7.21 -7.41
CA PHE A 73 0.21 -7.82 -7.15
C PHE A 73 0.15 -8.92 -6.10
N TYR A 74 -0.66 -8.78 -5.05
CA TYR A 74 -0.85 -9.81 -4.03
C TYR A 74 -1.34 -11.13 -4.62
N THR A 75 -2.27 -11.06 -5.56
CA THR A 75 -2.77 -12.25 -6.26
C THR A 75 -1.64 -12.98 -6.98
N LEU A 76 -0.78 -12.25 -7.69
CA LEU A 76 0.37 -12.83 -8.38
C LEU A 76 1.43 -13.38 -7.40
N LEU A 77 1.72 -12.66 -6.33
CA LEU A 77 2.64 -13.09 -5.27
C LEU A 77 2.25 -14.43 -4.64
N THR A 78 0.96 -14.64 -4.41
CA THR A 78 0.45 -15.89 -3.82
C THR A 78 0.52 -17.06 -4.80
N GLN A 79 0.38 -16.78 -6.08
CA GLN A 79 0.39 -17.77 -7.15
C GLN A 79 1.82 -18.14 -7.62
N TYR A 80 2.73 -17.16 -7.67
CA TYR A 80 4.09 -17.31 -8.18
C TYR A 80 5.12 -17.07 -7.09
N ARG A 81 5.22 -17.99 -6.14
CA ARG A 81 6.07 -17.88 -4.93
C ARG A 81 7.57 -18.05 -5.19
N ASP A 82 7.94 -18.62 -6.31
CA ASP A 82 9.34 -18.86 -6.70
C ASP A 82 9.99 -17.61 -7.33
N ILE A 83 9.18 -16.62 -7.72
CA ILE A 83 9.67 -15.36 -8.26
C ILE A 83 10.13 -14.48 -7.10
N HIS A 84 11.31 -13.86 -7.24
CA HIS A 84 11.72 -12.78 -6.35
C HIS A 84 11.05 -11.46 -6.78
N TRP A 85 10.18 -10.93 -5.94
CA TRP A 85 9.48 -9.68 -6.19
C TRP A 85 10.16 -8.52 -5.47
N VAL A 86 10.53 -7.48 -6.19
CA VAL A 86 11.09 -6.24 -5.63
C VAL A 86 10.17 -5.09 -5.98
N PHE A 87 9.64 -4.43 -4.97
CA PHE A 87 8.76 -3.28 -5.13
C PHE A 87 9.49 -1.99 -4.79
N LEU A 88 9.51 -1.03 -5.70
CA LEU A 88 9.91 0.35 -5.44
C LEU A 88 8.66 1.10 -5.00
N VAL A 89 8.63 1.55 -3.76
CA VAL A 89 7.40 2.01 -3.10
C VAL A 89 7.54 3.48 -2.71
N SER A 90 6.63 4.31 -3.19
CA SER A 90 6.48 5.66 -2.68
C SER A 90 5.75 5.66 -1.33
N ARG A 91 5.87 6.76 -0.58
CA ARG A 91 5.21 6.90 0.73
C ARG A 91 3.70 6.70 0.67
N VAL A 92 3.08 7.07 -0.44
CA VAL A 92 1.61 6.93 -0.64
C VAL A 92 1.20 5.46 -0.66
N PHE A 93 1.99 4.59 -1.27
CA PHE A 93 1.73 3.15 -1.34
C PHE A 93 2.16 2.38 -0.09
N TYR A 94 3.04 2.96 0.74
CA TYR A 94 3.68 2.23 1.83
C TYR A 94 2.73 1.46 2.76
N PRO A 95 1.62 2.04 3.28
CA PRO A 95 0.74 1.31 4.19
C PRO A 95 0.11 0.07 3.57
N GLN A 96 -0.30 0.16 2.30
CA GLN A 96 -0.91 -0.92 1.54
C GLN A 96 0.13 -1.95 1.11
N ALA A 97 1.31 -1.49 0.70
CA ALA A 97 2.41 -2.36 0.31
C ALA A 97 2.88 -3.24 1.48
N VAL A 98 3.03 -2.66 2.68
CA VAL A 98 3.40 -3.44 3.88
C VAL A 98 2.29 -4.43 4.27
N GLU A 99 1.03 -4.02 4.17
CA GLU A 99 -0.11 -4.88 4.52
C GLU A 99 -0.26 -6.08 3.57
N LEU A 100 -0.07 -5.85 2.27
CA LEU A 100 -0.42 -6.82 1.24
C LEU A 100 0.79 -7.47 0.57
N LEU A 101 1.87 -6.72 0.33
CA LEU A 101 2.97 -7.18 -0.50
C LEU A 101 4.16 -7.71 0.30
N MET A 102 4.18 -7.56 1.63
CA MET A 102 5.26 -8.10 2.45
C MET A 102 5.07 -9.60 2.66
N CYS A 103 5.83 -10.39 1.91
CA CYS A 103 5.82 -11.86 1.99
C CYS A 103 7.25 -12.43 1.86
N PRO A 104 7.47 -13.73 2.07
CA PRO A 104 8.81 -14.34 1.96
C PRO A 104 9.50 -14.17 0.62
N ALA A 105 8.77 -13.99 -0.46
CA ALA A 105 9.29 -13.83 -1.82
C ALA A 105 9.41 -12.37 -2.26
N SER A 106 9.11 -11.39 -1.40
CA SER A 106 9.10 -9.97 -1.75
C SER A 106 10.05 -9.13 -0.92
N SER A 107 10.49 -8.02 -1.50
CA SER A 107 11.27 -6.96 -0.85
C SER A 107 10.68 -5.60 -1.19
N LEU A 108 10.54 -4.73 -0.20
CA LEU A 108 10.00 -3.38 -0.35
C LEU A 108 11.15 -2.37 -0.20
N LEU A 109 11.41 -1.59 -1.23
CA LEU A 109 12.38 -0.51 -1.25
C LEU A 109 11.67 0.84 -1.39
N SER A 110 12.20 1.88 -0.75
CA SER A 110 11.74 3.23 -1.02
C SER A 110 12.20 3.70 -2.41
N ASP A 111 11.38 4.51 -3.06
CA ASP A 111 11.75 5.26 -4.27
C ASP A 111 12.90 6.26 -4.04
N ALA A 112 13.14 6.64 -2.77
CA ALA A 112 14.25 7.50 -2.36
C ALA A 112 15.55 6.72 -2.08
N GLU A 113 15.56 5.39 -2.19
CA GLU A 113 16.77 4.60 -2.00
C GLU A 113 17.74 4.75 -3.16
N PRO A 114 19.05 4.75 -2.88
CA PRO A 114 20.05 4.71 -3.93
C PRO A 114 19.98 3.40 -4.72
N ILE A 115 20.42 3.44 -5.97
CA ILE A 115 20.34 2.29 -6.88
C ILE A 115 21.10 1.06 -6.36
N GLU A 116 22.13 1.28 -5.57
CA GLU A 116 22.92 0.25 -4.89
C GLU A 116 22.07 -0.60 -3.94
N SER A 117 21.05 0.00 -3.33
CA SER A 117 20.10 -0.73 -2.48
C SER A 117 19.30 -1.73 -3.29
N LEU A 118 18.84 -1.35 -4.49
CA LEU A 118 18.16 -2.25 -5.42
C LEU A 118 19.10 -3.39 -5.85
N VAL A 119 20.32 -3.04 -6.24
CA VAL A 119 21.34 -4.03 -6.66
C VAL A 119 21.61 -5.04 -5.53
N ASN A 120 21.78 -4.56 -4.29
CA ASN A 120 22.01 -5.41 -3.13
C ASN A 120 20.81 -6.34 -2.86
N VAL A 121 19.58 -5.85 -2.98
CA VAL A 121 18.36 -6.66 -2.77
C VAL A 121 18.26 -7.75 -3.84
N ILE A 122 18.51 -7.44 -5.10
CA ILE A 122 18.49 -8.41 -6.19
C ILE A 122 19.60 -9.46 -5.98
N HIS A 123 20.80 -9.04 -5.59
CA HIS A 123 21.94 -9.94 -5.36
C HIS A 123 21.70 -10.90 -4.20
N MET A 124 21.17 -10.40 -3.09
CA MET A 124 20.87 -11.22 -1.89
C MET A 124 19.66 -12.15 -2.10
N GLY A 125 18.79 -11.84 -3.04
CA GLY A 125 17.58 -12.62 -3.33
C GLY A 125 16.73 -12.87 -2.09
N ASN A 126 16.11 -14.05 -2.03
CA ASN A 126 15.25 -14.46 -0.92
C ASN A 126 15.98 -14.77 0.39
N MET A 127 17.32 -14.75 0.39
CA MET A 127 18.16 -15.04 1.57
C MET A 127 18.21 -13.89 2.59
N ARG A 128 17.69 -12.72 2.24
CA ARG A 128 17.77 -11.52 3.09
C ARG A 128 16.79 -11.59 4.26
N ALA A 129 17.26 -11.30 5.46
CA ALA A 129 16.42 -11.16 6.65
C ALA A 129 15.60 -9.85 6.65
N GLU A 130 16.21 -8.74 6.17
CA GLU A 130 15.56 -7.43 6.07
C GLU A 130 14.84 -7.30 4.72
N ARG A 131 13.52 -7.32 4.74
CA ARG A 131 12.67 -7.25 3.53
C ARG A 131 12.09 -5.87 3.27
N ILE A 132 12.27 -4.95 4.19
CA ILE A 132 11.82 -3.56 4.09
C ILE A 132 13.03 -2.66 4.27
N SER A 133 13.19 -1.68 3.39
CA SER A 133 14.28 -0.72 3.50
C SER A 133 14.15 0.16 4.74
N LYS A 134 15.29 0.55 5.31
CA LYS A 134 15.34 1.41 6.50
C LYS A 134 14.69 2.78 6.25
N THR A 135 14.79 3.30 5.03
CA THR A 135 14.18 4.57 4.62
C THR A 135 12.65 4.52 4.71
N LEU A 136 12.03 3.37 4.45
CA LEU A 136 10.59 3.18 4.64
C LEU A 136 10.23 3.03 6.12
N LEU A 137 11.07 2.36 6.92
CA LEU A 137 10.85 2.15 8.35
C LEU A 137 11.10 3.42 9.16
N PHE A 138 12.15 4.17 8.81
CA PHE A 138 12.62 5.37 9.50
C PHE A 138 12.80 6.49 8.47
N PRO A 139 11.70 7.14 8.04
CA PRO A 139 11.82 8.23 7.09
C PRO A 139 12.71 9.33 7.69
N PRO A 140 13.70 9.87 6.93
CA PRO A 140 14.56 10.92 7.42
C PRO A 140 13.68 12.11 7.84
N VAL A 141 13.95 12.63 9.04
CA VAL A 141 13.36 13.87 9.52
C VAL A 141 14.02 15.00 8.71
N ILE A 142 13.40 15.39 7.61
CA ILE A 142 13.81 16.56 6.84
C ILE A 142 13.41 17.76 7.70
N PRO A 143 14.36 18.68 8.09
CA PRO A 143 13.95 19.93 8.69
C PRO A 143 13.04 20.66 7.69
N GLU A 144 11.82 20.89 8.11
CA GLU A 144 10.74 21.43 7.29
C GLU A 144 11.13 22.77 6.67
N ARG A 145 11.29 22.82 5.34
CA ARG A 145 10.93 24.02 4.60
C ARG A 145 9.41 23.97 4.45
N VAL A 146 8.79 24.92 5.15
CA VAL A 146 7.34 25.11 5.17
C VAL A 146 6.87 25.40 3.75
N ASP A 147 6.30 24.41 3.10
CA ASP A 147 5.45 24.62 1.94
C ASP A 147 4.08 24.02 2.23
N HIS A 148 3.07 24.89 2.26
CA HIS A 148 1.71 24.64 2.71
C HIS A 148 0.87 23.91 1.65
N SER A 149 1.30 22.73 1.18
CA SER A 149 0.41 21.88 0.38
C SER A 149 0.66 20.40 0.65
N VAL A 150 -0.36 19.79 1.26
CA VAL A 150 -0.54 18.35 1.50
C VAL A 150 0.44 17.72 2.50
N ARG A 151 0.23 18.00 3.77
CA ARG A 151 0.70 17.13 4.87
C ARG A 151 -0.05 15.80 4.78
N SER A 152 0.56 14.76 4.25
CA SER A 152 0.06 13.41 4.49
C SER A 152 0.31 13.07 5.97
N ILE A 153 -0.72 13.20 6.76
CA ILE A 153 -0.68 12.91 8.21
C ILE A 153 -0.63 11.39 8.35
N ILE A 154 0.55 10.88 8.69
CA ILE A 154 0.73 9.42 8.79
C ILE A 154 0.21 8.95 10.16
N LEU A 155 -1.02 8.44 10.17
CA LEU A 155 -1.56 7.71 11.30
C LEU A 155 -0.94 6.31 11.36
N THR A 156 -0.62 5.84 12.56
CA THR A 156 -0.23 4.43 12.75
C THR A 156 -1.39 3.49 12.44
N LEU A 157 -1.11 2.22 12.16
CA LEU A 157 -2.14 1.21 11.89
C LEU A 157 -3.14 1.10 13.05
N SER A 158 -2.66 1.17 14.30
CA SER A 158 -3.51 1.13 15.49
C SER A 158 -4.38 2.37 15.63
N GLU A 159 -3.83 3.56 15.40
CA GLU A 159 -4.57 4.83 15.41
C GLU A 159 -5.65 4.84 14.33
N ARG A 160 -5.29 4.43 13.11
CA ARG A 160 -6.22 4.33 11.98
C ARG A 160 -7.37 3.36 12.27
N LYS A 161 -7.06 2.18 12.85
CA LYS A 161 -8.07 1.18 13.22
C LYS A 161 -9.05 1.72 14.26
N VAL A 162 -8.55 2.45 15.26
CA VAL A 162 -9.41 3.08 16.29
C VAL A 162 -10.28 4.17 15.68
N LEU A 163 -9.73 5.09 14.88
CA LEU A 163 -10.52 6.16 14.24
C LEU A 163 -11.56 5.60 13.27
N ARG A 164 -11.23 4.53 12.53
CA ARG A 164 -12.19 3.84 11.64
C ARG A 164 -13.38 3.29 12.40
N LEU A 165 -13.15 2.64 13.55
CA LEU A 165 -14.21 2.09 14.37
C LEU A 165 -15.07 3.17 15.02
N LEU A 166 -14.44 4.28 15.47
CA LEU A 166 -15.16 5.46 15.96
C LEU A 166 -16.05 6.06 14.86
N GLY A 167 -15.54 6.14 13.63
CA GLY A 167 -16.30 6.63 12.46
C GLY A 167 -17.51 5.73 12.11
N LYS A 168 -17.45 4.46 12.47
CA LYS A 168 -18.58 3.52 12.35
C LYS A 168 -19.55 3.57 13.53
N GLY A 169 -19.36 4.51 14.47
CA GLY A 169 -20.24 4.69 15.64
C GLY A 169 -19.92 3.81 16.84
N TRP A 170 -18.78 3.09 16.83
CA TRP A 170 -18.39 2.26 17.98
C TRP A 170 -17.87 3.12 19.14
N GLY A 171 -18.31 2.81 20.36
CA GLY A 171 -17.79 3.45 21.57
C GLY A 171 -16.43 2.89 22.01
N ILE A 172 -15.68 3.66 22.81
CA ILE A 172 -14.34 3.27 23.32
C ILE A 172 -14.38 1.88 24.00
N ASN A 173 -15.40 1.61 24.81
CA ASN A 173 -15.53 0.34 25.52
C ASN A 173 -15.73 -0.85 24.55
N GLN A 174 -16.55 -0.66 23.53
CA GLN A 174 -16.82 -1.67 22.52
C GLN A 174 -15.56 -1.94 21.67
N ILE A 175 -14.81 -0.89 21.32
CA ILE A 175 -13.55 -1.02 20.60
C ILE A 175 -12.51 -1.76 21.45
N ALA A 176 -12.45 -1.46 22.74
CA ALA A 176 -11.54 -2.12 23.66
C ALA A 176 -11.81 -3.63 23.73
N MET A 177 -13.06 -4.02 23.85
CA MET A 177 -13.49 -5.43 23.82
C MET A 177 -13.15 -6.08 22.47
N LEU A 178 -13.50 -5.43 21.35
CA LEU A 178 -13.26 -5.96 20.00
C LEU A 178 -11.78 -6.18 19.71
N LEU A 179 -10.92 -5.29 20.18
CA LEU A 179 -9.46 -5.35 19.93
C LEU A 179 -8.68 -6.04 21.04
N ASN A 180 -9.36 -6.56 22.06
CA ASN A 180 -8.77 -7.17 23.25
C ASN A 180 -7.71 -6.26 23.90
N LYS A 181 -8.07 -4.99 24.12
CA LYS A 181 -7.22 -3.94 24.70
C LYS A 181 -7.95 -3.23 25.84
N SER A 182 -7.21 -2.53 26.69
CA SER A 182 -7.81 -1.70 27.73
C SER A 182 -8.43 -0.42 27.16
N ASN A 183 -9.46 0.10 27.81
CA ASN A 183 -10.05 1.42 27.48
C ASN A 183 -9.00 2.54 27.49
N LYS A 184 -8.04 2.46 28.43
CA LYS A 184 -6.92 3.39 28.52
C LYS A 184 -6.06 3.35 27.26
N THR A 185 -5.78 2.15 26.73
CA THR A 185 -5.01 1.96 25.50
C THR A 185 -5.74 2.55 24.28
N ILE A 186 -7.05 2.30 24.15
CA ILE A 186 -7.84 2.82 23.04
C ILE A 186 -7.94 4.35 23.10
N SER A 187 -8.17 4.91 24.30
CA SER A 187 -8.19 6.36 24.52
C SER A 187 -6.82 7.00 24.20
N ALA A 188 -5.72 6.36 24.59
CA ALA A 188 -4.38 6.83 24.26
C ALA A 188 -4.13 6.85 22.74
N GLN A 189 -4.54 5.80 22.02
CA GLN A 189 -4.43 5.72 20.57
C GLN A 189 -5.29 6.80 19.87
N LYS A 190 -6.54 7.02 20.34
CA LYS A 190 -7.39 8.11 19.86
C LYS A 190 -6.72 9.47 20.04
N ASN A 191 -6.24 9.76 21.26
CA ASN A 191 -5.63 11.05 21.58
C ASN A 191 -4.31 11.26 20.83
N SER A 192 -3.53 10.19 20.59
CA SER A 192 -2.33 10.25 19.77
C SER A 192 -2.66 10.58 18.32
N ALA A 193 -3.70 9.94 17.76
CA ALA A 193 -4.19 10.24 16.42
C ALA A 193 -4.64 11.71 16.30
N MET A 194 -5.43 12.19 17.26
CA MET A 194 -5.91 13.58 17.29
C MET A 194 -4.75 14.58 17.30
N ARG A 195 -3.71 14.34 18.11
CA ARG A 195 -2.51 15.18 18.13
C ARG A 195 -1.79 15.21 16.79
N ARG A 196 -1.62 14.06 16.14
CA ARG A 196 -1.01 13.96 14.80
C ARG A 196 -1.80 14.72 13.75
N LEU A 197 -3.12 14.68 13.86
CA LEU A 197 -4.06 15.39 12.98
C LEU A 197 -4.20 16.88 13.31
N SER A 198 -3.54 17.36 14.39
CA SER A 198 -3.72 18.70 14.94
C SER A 198 -5.20 19.01 15.28
N ILE A 199 -5.92 18.01 15.76
CA ILE A 199 -7.32 18.06 16.15
C ILE A 199 -7.40 18.22 17.68
N HIS A 200 -8.18 19.16 18.15
CA HIS A 200 -8.25 19.51 19.57
C HIS A 200 -9.54 19.07 20.25
N SER A 201 -10.58 18.73 19.48
CA SER A 201 -11.89 18.33 20.02
C SER A 201 -12.43 17.05 19.37
N ASN A 202 -13.32 16.34 20.09
CA ASN A 202 -14.02 15.20 19.51
C ASN A 202 -14.88 15.60 18.31
N ALA A 203 -15.49 16.79 18.34
CA ALA A 203 -16.29 17.30 17.22
C ALA A 203 -15.44 17.44 15.95
N GLU A 204 -14.27 18.07 16.07
CA GLU A 204 -13.30 18.18 14.97
C GLU A 204 -12.83 16.81 14.48
N MET A 205 -12.61 15.84 15.40
CA MET A 205 -12.23 14.48 15.04
C MET A 205 -13.33 13.82 14.18
N TYR A 206 -14.58 13.91 14.57
CA TYR A 206 -15.68 13.35 13.77
C TYR A 206 -15.88 14.10 12.45
N ALA A 207 -15.72 15.44 12.43
CA ALA A 207 -15.73 16.20 11.21
C ALA A 207 -14.62 15.76 10.25
N TRP A 208 -13.41 15.55 10.76
CA TRP A 208 -12.30 15.01 9.96
C TRP A 208 -12.57 13.59 9.45
N ILE A 209 -13.06 12.67 10.29
CA ILE A 209 -13.40 11.30 9.90
C ILE A 209 -14.40 11.29 8.74
N ASN A 210 -15.39 12.20 8.76
CA ASN A 210 -16.43 12.31 7.73
C ASN A 210 -16.01 13.16 6.52
N SER A 211 -14.84 13.78 6.54
CA SER A 211 -14.32 14.52 5.40
C SER A 211 -13.85 13.56 4.28
N SER A 212 -13.76 14.07 3.06
CA SER A 212 -13.23 13.30 1.92
C SER A 212 -11.80 12.81 2.16
N GLN A 213 -10.99 13.55 2.91
CA GLN A 213 -9.65 13.15 3.30
C GLN A 213 -9.69 12.04 4.36
N GLY A 214 -10.46 12.21 5.43
CA GLY A 214 -10.58 11.21 6.50
C GLY A 214 -11.19 9.90 6.00
N ALA A 215 -12.22 9.99 5.15
CA ALA A 215 -12.84 8.80 4.54
C ALA A 215 -11.82 7.99 3.72
N ARG A 216 -10.99 8.66 2.91
CA ARG A 216 -9.90 8.01 2.16
C ARG A 216 -8.84 7.42 3.07
N GLU A 217 -8.34 8.18 4.05
CA GLU A 217 -7.31 7.74 4.99
C GLU A 217 -7.75 6.54 5.83
N LEU A 218 -9.02 6.50 6.21
CA LEU A 218 -9.60 5.46 7.05
C LEU A 218 -10.25 4.33 6.26
N ASN A 219 -10.29 4.42 4.93
CA ASN A 219 -10.97 3.46 4.05
C ASN A 219 -12.46 3.28 4.46
N LEU A 220 -13.13 4.42 4.70
CA LEU A 220 -14.57 4.48 4.98
C LEU A 220 -15.31 4.78 3.68
N PRO A 221 -16.55 4.28 3.49
CA PRO A 221 -17.39 4.72 2.38
C PRO A 221 -17.61 6.23 2.50
N SER A 222 -17.37 6.96 1.41
CA SER A 222 -17.65 8.41 1.38
C SER A 222 -19.14 8.66 1.59
N VAL A 223 -19.46 9.48 2.57
CA VAL A 223 -20.83 9.99 2.78
C VAL A 223 -21.06 11.11 1.77
N GLY A 224 -21.33 10.73 0.52
CA GLY A 224 -21.56 11.69 -0.54
C GLY A 224 -21.79 11.02 -1.88
N GLY A 225 -23.03 10.60 -2.13
CA GLY A 225 -23.44 10.10 -3.43
C GLY A 225 -24.43 8.95 -3.35
N GLU A 226 -25.71 9.29 -3.64
CA GLU A 226 -26.85 8.41 -3.84
C GLU A 226 -27.59 7.92 -2.59
N THR A 227 -28.55 8.73 -2.18
CA THR A 227 -29.79 8.26 -1.59
C THR A 227 -30.49 7.36 -2.59
N THR A 228 -30.21 6.06 -2.54
CA THR A 228 -31.16 5.09 -3.10
C THR A 228 -32.37 5.10 -2.19
N GLU A 229 -33.43 5.76 -2.67
CA GLU A 229 -34.76 5.68 -2.14
C GLU A 229 -35.15 4.20 -2.03
N TRP A 230 -35.25 3.69 -0.83
CA TRP A 230 -36.01 2.48 -0.54
C TRP A 230 -37.48 2.85 -0.72
N LYS A 231 -38.00 2.67 -1.93
CA LYS A 231 -39.42 2.63 -2.15
C LYS A 231 -39.97 1.45 -1.39
N THR A 232 -40.65 1.74 -0.29
CA THR A 232 -41.59 0.84 0.37
C THR A 232 -42.73 0.52 -0.60
N GLU A 233 -42.61 -0.56 -1.36
CA GLU A 233 -43.77 -1.25 -1.94
C GLU A 233 -44.29 -2.20 -0.87
N SER A 234 -45.25 -1.74 -0.08
CA SER A 234 -46.23 -2.60 0.57
C SER A 234 -47.32 -1.75 1.20
N SER A 235 -48.31 -1.38 0.41
CA SER A 235 -49.65 -1.06 0.87
C SER A 235 -50.58 -0.87 -0.34
N LYS A 236 -50.88 -1.93 -1.05
CA LYS A 236 -52.09 -2.04 -1.84
C LYS A 236 -52.32 -3.53 -2.12
N GLU A 237 -53.08 -4.14 -1.24
CA GLU A 237 -53.96 -5.25 -1.53
C GLU A 237 -54.58 -5.71 -0.20
N MET A 238 -55.66 -5.06 0.17
CA MET A 238 -56.75 -5.69 0.94
C MET A 238 -57.91 -4.68 1.03
N SER A 239 -58.69 -4.65 -0.03
CA SER A 239 -60.12 -4.26 0.04
C SER A 239 -60.77 -4.83 -1.17
N HIS A 240 -61.25 -6.04 -1.02
CA HIS A 240 -62.41 -6.62 -1.65
C HIS A 240 -62.56 -8.07 -1.16
N TRP A 241 -63.37 -8.24 -0.16
CA TRP A 241 -64.45 -9.22 0.06
C TRP A 241 -64.99 -9.03 1.48
#